data_95ee657ab9675ecaa8df273e2ff94c10
#
_entry.id   95ee657ab9675ecaa8df273e2ff94c10
#
_cell.length_a   1.000
_cell.length_b   1.000
_cell.length_c   1.000
_cell.angle_alpha   90.00
_cell.angle_beta   90.00
_cell.angle_gamma   90.00
#
_symmetry.space_group_name_H-M   'P 1'
#
loop_
_entity.id
_entity.type
_entity.pdbx_description
1 polymer ?
#
loop_
_entity_poly.entity_id
_entity_poly.type
_entity_poly.pdbx_seq_one_letter_code
_entity_poly.pdbx_strand_id
1 'polypeptide(L)'
;MFKELFKEFCNLRESEVDATMQVRNNNPAPGTSHAPKPAGDGSETPSLPASNDTPLKGVRTNIVQSIRAFRVQDLQDAAIHLGQHFLYANLANALTKQDVLDMIGQQFMLPMHVGKNFDALYDSITDPVHKSGPQPGFIAVLEHIPANLKFDKEAREQLLDIFRDAADYWGDRKIPFRCFYSFL
;
A
#
# COMPACT_ATOMS: atom_id res chain seq x y z
N MET A 1 -3.65 -16.81 11.86
CA MET A 1 -2.34 -16.78 11.18
C MET A 1 -2.05 -15.39 10.58
N PHE A 2 -2.94 -14.74 9.86
CA PHE A 2 -2.68 -13.43 9.22
C PHE A 2 -2.75 -12.22 10.18
N LYS A 3 -3.55 -12.27 11.25
CA LYS A 3 -3.54 -11.25 12.32
C LYS A 3 -2.18 -11.15 13.01
N GLU A 4 -1.45 -12.24 13.08
CA GLU A 4 -0.12 -12.28 13.69
C GLU A 4 0.94 -11.67 12.74
N LEU A 5 0.85 -11.92 11.41
CA LEU A 5 1.75 -11.31 10.43
C LEU A 5 1.59 -9.77 10.37
N PHE A 6 0.35 -9.27 10.47
CA PHE A 6 0.11 -7.83 10.49
C PHE A 6 0.59 -7.18 11.80
N LYS A 7 0.47 -7.92 12.92
CA LYS A 7 0.98 -7.49 14.22
C LYS A 7 2.51 -7.49 14.25
N GLU A 8 3.15 -8.47 13.62
CA GLU A 8 4.61 -8.49 13.43
C GLU A 8 5.11 -7.33 12.56
N PHE A 9 4.38 -6.99 11.50
CA PHE A 9 4.73 -5.87 10.64
C PHE A 9 4.60 -4.51 11.36
N CYS A 10 3.61 -4.34 12.23
CA CYS A 10 3.51 -3.16 13.11
C CYS A 10 4.60 -3.15 14.19
N ASN A 11 4.92 -4.29 14.79
CA ASN A 11 5.97 -4.40 15.83
C ASN A 11 7.38 -4.18 15.28
N LEU A 12 7.67 -4.59 14.05
CA LEU A 12 8.97 -4.33 13.40
C LEU A 12 9.21 -2.82 13.21
N ARG A 13 8.16 -2.05 12.97
CA ARG A 13 8.27 -0.60 12.79
C ARG A 13 8.46 0.16 14.11
N GLU A 14 7.90 -0.33 15.21
CA GLU A 14 8.11 0.23 16.55
C GLU A 14 9.54 -0.05 17.05
N SER A 15 10.12 -1.20 16.71
CA SER A 15 11.49 -1.54 17.11
C SER A 15 12.57 -0.74 16.38
N GLU A 16 12.33 -0.28 15.14
CA GLU A 16 13.28 0.55 14.40
C GLU A 16 13.32 2.01 14.88
N VAL A 17 12.20 2.56 15.35
CA VAL A 17 12.19 3.93 15.90
C VAL A 17 12.81 3.99 17.29
N ASP A 18 12.74 2.93 18.09
CA ASP A 18 13.34 2.88 19.43
C ASP A 18 14.86 2.71 19.37
N ALA A 19 15.38 1.98 18.39
CA ALA A 19 16.82 1.82 18.18
C ALA A 19 17.51 3.12 17.74
N THR A 20 16.79 4.04 17.11
CA THR A 20 17.37 5.31 16.63
C THR A 20 17.42 6.38 17.74
N MET A 21 16.64 6.24 18.81
CA MET A 21 16.64 7.19 19.93
C MET A 21 17.69 6.88 21.03
N GLN A 22 18.21 5.65 21.10
CA GLN A 22 19.18 5.30 22.15
C GLN A 22 20.64 5.61 21.84
N VAL A 23 20.97 6.04 20.61
CA VAL A 23 22.36 6.35 20.21
C VAL A 23 22.80 7.79 20.54
N ARG A 24 21.97 8.63 21.15
CA ARG A 24 22.28 10.06 21.35
C ARG A 24 22.70 10.50 22.75
N ASN A 25 22.97 9.61 23.68
CA ASN A 25 23.42 10.01 25.02
C ASN A 25 24.57 9.16 25.56
N ASN A 26 25.75 9.30 24.99
CA ASN A 26 26.98 9.01 25.73
C ASN A 26 28.12 9.83 25.13
N ASN A 27 28.39 10.99 25.72
CA ASN A 27 29.59 11.76 25.51
C ASN A 27 30.37 11.82 26.83
N PRO A 28 31.62 11.42 26.88
CA PRO A 28 32.59 12.06 27.77
C PRO A 28 33.72 12.72 26.97
N ALA A 29 33.98 13.94 27.30
CA ALA A 29 35.14 14.74 26.87
C ALA A 29 36.38 14.44 27.73
N PRO A 30 37.54 15.12 27.47
CA PRO A 30 38.51 14.92 26.41
C PRO A 30 39.91 14.55 26.96
N GLY A 31 40.75 13.95 26.15
CA GLY A 31 42.17 13.68 26.48
C GLY A 31 43.03 13.57 25.24
N THR A 32 43.98 14.44 25.19
CA THR A 32 45.04 14.82 24.29
C THR A 32 45.84 13.74 23.53
N SER A 33 46.19 14.12 22.28
CA SER A 33 47.49 14.01 21.60
C SER A 33 47.89 12.75 20.83
N HIS A 34 48.36 13.03 19.62
CA HIS A 34 49.33 12.39 18.72
C HIS A 34 48.79 11.72 17.47
N ALA A 35 49.02 12.38 16.35
CA ALA A 35 49.06 11.80 15.02
C ALA A 35 50.29 10.87 14.85
N PRO A 36 50.24 9.90 13.92
CA PRO A 36 50.54 10.19 12.51
C PRO A 36 49.64 9.47 11.49
N LYS A 37 49.49 10.06 10.33
CA LYS A 37 49.07 9.46 9.07
C LYS A 37 50.17 8.51 8.57
N PRO A 38 49.91 7.40 7.79
CA PRO A 38 49.46 7.48 6.42
C PRO A 38 48.62 6.32 5.88
N ALA A 39 48.07 6.57 4.68
CA ALA A 39 47.83 5.66 3.57
C ALA A 39 46.63 4.66 3.65
N GLY A 40 45.66 4.95 2.86
CA GLY A 40 45.11 4.18 1.74
C GLY A 40 44.66 2.76 2.02
N ASP A 41 43.36 2.57 2.06
CA ASP A 41 42.76 1.50 1.27
C ASP A 41 41.28 1.77 1.04
N GLY A 42 40.86 1.63 -0.22
CA GLY A 42 39.48 1.84 -0.64
C GLY A 42 38.61 0.69 -0.16
N SER A 43 37.72 0.96 0.77
CA SER A 43 36.50 0.19 0.93
C SER A 43 35.37 1.01 0.35
N GLU A 44 35.06 0.74 -0.90
CA GLU A 44 33.77 1.12 -1.51
C GLU A 44 32.64 0.47 -0.71
N THR A 45 32.05 1.25 0.16
CA THR A 45 30.70 0.93 0.64
C THR A 45 29.79 0.92 -0.59
N PRO A 46 29.03 -0.16 -0.85
CA PRO A 46 28.03 -0.13 -1.91
C PRO A 46 27.00 0.94 -1.53
N SER A 47 27.12 2.10 -2.14
CA SER A 47 26.05 3.08 -2.14
C SER A 47 24.84 2.44 -2.80
N LEU A 48 23.80 2.14 -2.03
CA LEU A 48 22.49 1.84 -2.54
C LEU A 48 22.11 2.94 -3.55
N PRO A 49 21.69 2.59 -4.76
CA PRO A 49 21.26 3.58 -5.72
C PRO A 49 20.04 4.30 -5.15
N ALA A 50 20.20 5.53 -4.74
CA ALA A 50 19.12 6.46 -4.47
C ALA A 50 18.49 6.86 -5.81
N SER A 51 17.87 5.91 -6.51
CA SER A 51 16.98 6.21 -7.61
C SER A 51 15.61 6.57 -7.03
N ASN A 52 15.38 7.86 -6.82
CA ASN A 52 14.08 8.44 -6.46
C ASN A 52 13.05 8.33 -7.61
N ASP A 53 13.16 7.35 -8.47
CA ASP A 53 12.22 7.06 -9.53
C ASP A 53 11.21 6.01 -9.08
N THR A 54 10.25 6.44 -8.23
CA THR A 54 9.06 5.62 -8.00
C THR A 54 8.28 5.52 -9.31
N PRO A 55 7.81 4.33 -9.69
CA PRO A 55 7.01 4.15 -10.90
C PRO A 55 5.74 5.01 -10.94
N LEU A 56 5.35 5.58 -9.80
CA LEU A 56 4.20 6.49 -9.65
C LEU A 56 4.55 7.97 -9.83
N LYS A 57 5.79 8.31 -10.23
CA LYS A 57 6.16 9.70 -10.52
C LYS A 57 5.30 10.23 -11.67
N GLY A 58 4.52 11.30 -11.41
CA GLY A 58 3.58 11.87 -12.36
C GLY A 58 2.19 11.23 -12.37
N VAL A 59 1.95 10.15 -11.64
CA VAL A 59 0.60 9.61 -11.44
C VAL A 59 -0.11 10.42 -10.37
N ARG A 60 -1.26 10.99 -10.73
CA ARG A 60 -2.10 11.75 -9.79
C ARG A 60 -2.51 10.88 -8.61
N THR A 61 -2.72 11.51 -7.47
CA THR A 61 -3.43 10.91 -6.34
C THR A 61 -4.93 10.96 -6.58
N ASN A 62 -5.67 10.14 -5.85
CA ASN A 62 -7.13 10.11 -5.85
C ASN A 62 -7.70 9.84 -7.25
N ILE A 63 -7.29 8.68 -7.79
CA ILE A 63 -7.62 8.26 -9.15
C ILE A 63 -7.88 6.76 -9.22
N VAL A 64 -8.77 6.39 -10.14
CA VAL A 64 -9.02 5.01 -10.57
C VAL A 64 -8.65 4.89 -12.05
N GLN A 65 -7.72 4.01 -12.38
CA GLN A 65 -7.23 3.86 -13.75
C GLN A 65 -6.84 2.42 -14.10
N SER A 66 -6.76 2.14 -15.39
CA SER A 66 -6.27 0.84 -15.87
C SER A 66 -4.78 0.65 -15.56
N ILE A 67 -4.42 -0.57 -15.15
CA ILE A 67 -3.04 -0.96 -14.79
C ILE A 67 -2.06 -1.01 -15.98
N ARG A 68 -2.52 -0.84 -17.22
CA ARG A 68 -1.79 -1.11 -18.48
C ARG A 68 -0.32 -0.68 -18.51
N ALA A 69 0.05 0.37 -17.78
CA ALA A 69 1.40 0.92 -17.78
C ALA A 69 2.27 0.41 -16.60
N PHE A 70 1.71 -0.42 -15.73
CA PHE A 70 2.36 -0.83 -14.48
C PHE A 70 2.29 -2.34 -14.29
N ARG A 71 3.32 -2.91 -13.69
CA ARG A 71 3.27 -4.26 -13.13
C ARG A 71 2.83 -4.19 -11.68
N VAL A 72 2.12 -5.21 -11.21
CA VAL A 72 1.66 -5.29 -9.81
C VAL A 72 2.83 -5.13 -8.83
N GLN A 73 3.96 -5.77 -9.13
CA GLN A 73 5.16 -5.68 -8.30
C GLN A 73 5.67 -4.24 -8.19
N ASP A 74 5.68 -3.48 -9.27
CA ASP A 74 6.13 -2.08 -9.27
C ASP A 74 5.21 -1.21 -8.40
N LEU A 75 3.91 -1.52 -8.35
CA LEU A 75 2.94 -0.83 -7.49
C LEU A 75 3.11 -1.20 -6.02
N GLN A 76 3.42 -2.47 -5.74
CA GLN A 76 3.72 -2.94 -4.40
C GLN A 76 4.99 -2.29 -3.85
N ASP A 77 6.06 -2.27 -4.64
CA ASP A 77 7.33 -1.62 -4.26
C ASP A 77 7.14 -0.12 -4.04
N ALA A 78 6.32 0.53 -4.89
CA ALA A 78 5.95 1.93 -4.70
C ALA A 78 5.17 2.17 -3.40
N ALA A 79 4.25 1.26 -3.04
CA ALA A 79 3.50 1.36 -1.78
C ALA A 79 4.44 1.25 -0.57
N ILE A 80 5.37 0.31 -0.60
CA ILE A 80 6.39 0.14 0.45
C ILE A 80 7.24 1.41 0.56
N HIS A 81 7.74 1.91 -0.57
CA HIS A 81 8.58 3.11 -0.59
C HIS A 81 7.87 4.36 -0.06
N LEU A 82 6.58 4.50 -0.38
CA LEU A 82 5.74 5.62 0.07
C LEU A 82 5.18 5.41 1.49
N GLY A 83 5.38 4.24 2.09
CA GLY A 83 4.76 3.86 3.36
C GLY A 83 3.24 3.77 3.30
N GLN A 84 2.66 3.53 2.12
CA GLN A 84 1.22 3.43 1.91
C GLN A 84 0.73 1.99 2.03
N HIS A 85 -0.56 1.82 2.34
CA HIS A 85 -1.20 0.50 2.35
C HIS A 85 -1.30 -0.03 0.92
N PHE A 86 -0.92 -1.29 0.73
CA PHE A 86 -1.09 -2.01 -0.52
C PHE A 86 -2.25 -3.00 -0.40
N LEU A 87 -3.30 -2.79 -1.18
CA LEU A 87 -4.50 -3.61 -1.22
C LEU A 87 -4.55 -4.32 -2.57
N TYR A 88 -4.41 -5.63 -2.59
CA TYR A 88 -4.38 -6.41 -3.83
C TYR A 88 -5.46 -7.46 -3.85
N ALA A 89 -6.21 -7.53 -4.95
CA ALA A 89 -7.16 -8.60 -5.21
C ALA A 89 -7.05 -9.12 -6.65
N ASN A 90 -6.89 -10.43 -6.79
CA ASN A 90 -6.98 -11.14 -8.06
C ASN A 90 -8.36 -11.78 -8.19
N LEU A 91 -9.13 -11.36 -9.19
CA LEU A 91 -10.52 -11.72 -9.40
C LEU A 91 -10.71 -12.75 -10.54
N ALA A 92 -9.64 -13.37 -11.03
CA ALA A 92 -9.69 -14.29 -12.17
C ALA A 92 -10.67 -15.47 -11.97
N ASN A 93 -10.88 -15.89 -10.72
CA ASN A 93 -11.77 -17.00 -10.39
C ASN A 93 -13.19 -16.55 -10.00
N ALA A 94 -13.48 -15.25 -9.99
CA ALA A 94 -14.81 -14.74 -9.69
C ALA A 94 -15.74 -14.93 -10.90
N LEU A 95 -16.93 -15.46 -10.67
CA LEU A 95 -17.93 -15.67 -11.71
C LEU A 95 -19.15 -14.77 -11.54
N THR A 96 -19.46 -14.40 -10.31
CA THR A 96 -20.65 -13.64 -9.94
C THR A 96 -20.29 -12.37 -9.17
N LYS A 97 -21.25 -11.47 -9.02
CA LYS A 97 -21.09 -10.27 -8.16
C LYS A 97 -20.71 -10.65 -6.73
N GLN A 98 -21.32 -11.73 -6.20
CA GLN A 98 -21.01 -12.21 -4.86
C GLN A 98 -19.55 -12.69 -4.75
N ASP A 99 -19.08 -13.48 -5.72
CA ASP A 99 -17.69 -13.96 -5.73
C ASP A 99 -16.69 -12.79 -5.76
N VAL A 100 -16.99 -11.74 -6.56
CA VAL A 100 -16.14 -10.54 -6.63
C VAL A 100 -16.06 -9.85 -5.26
N LEU A 101 -17.21 -9.65 -4.60
CA LEU A 101 -17.26 -9.01 -3.28
C LEU A 101 -16.54 -9.84 -2.22
N ASP A 102 -16.77 -11.16 -2.20
CA ASP A 102 -16.15 -12.07 -1.24
C ASP A 102 -14.62 -12.11 -1.43
N MET A 103 -14.17 -12.19 -2.68
CA MET A 103 -12.74 -12.21 -3.00
C MET A 103 -12.04 -10.89 -2.65
N ILE A 104 -12.66 -9.74 -2.94
CA ILE A 104 -12.13 -8.43 -2.52
C ILE A 104 -12.09 -8.36 -0.99
N GLY A 105 -13.19 -8.68 -0.32
CA GLY A 105 -13.27 -8.68 1.14
C GLY A 105 -12.19 -9.54 1.79
N GLN A 106 -11.99 -10.75 1.27
CA GLN A 106 -11.00 -11.68 1.78
C GLN A 106 -9.57 -11.21 1.50
N GLN A 107 -9.25 -10.80 0.27
CA GLN A 107 -7.89 -10.46 -0.14
C GLN A 107 -7.45 -9.09 0.38
N PHE A 108 -8.38 -8.14 0.56
CA PHE A 108 -8.13 -6.86 1.23
C PHE A 108 -8.19 -6.99 2.77
N MET A 109 -8.53 -8.17 3.28
CA MET A 109 -8.69 -8.44 4.73
C MET A 109 -9.73 -7.51 5.38
N LEU A 110 -10.78 -7.20 4.65
CA LEU A 110 -11.88 -6.37 5.15
C LEU A 110 -12.78 -7.19 6.10
N PRO A 111 -13.57 -6.52 6.95
CA PRO A 111 -14.50 -7.20 7.84
C PRO A 111 -15.48 -8.10 7.08
N MET A 112 -15.91 -9.21 7.69
CA MET A 112 -16.75 -10.24 7.04
C MET A 112 -18.12 -9.75 6.50
N HIS A 113 -18.59 -8.58 6.89
CA HIS A 113 -19.84 -8.02 6.38
C HIS A 113 -19.73 -7.39 4.98
N VAL A 114 -18.52 -7.23 4.47
CA VAL A 114 -18.23 -6.60 3.15
C VAL A 114 -18.78 -7.40 1.99
N GLY A 115 -18.81 -8.73 2.08
CA GLY A 115 -19.36 -9.60 1.05
C GLY A 115 -20.88 -9.48 0.81
N LYS A 116 -21.58 -8.58 1.47
CA LYS A 116 -23.06 -8.49 1.35
C LYS A 116 -23.51 -7.68 0.14
N ASN A 117 -22.89 -6.54 -0.11
CA ASN A 117 -23.24 -5.65 -1.21
C ASN A 117 -22.13 -4.61 -1.47
N PHE A 118 -22.30 -3.80 -2.51
CA PHE A 118 -21.38 -2.75 -2.87
C PHE A 118 -21.31 -1.62 -1.84
N ASP A 119 -22.42 -1.30 -1.15
CA ASP A 119 -22.44 -0.27 -0.11
C ASP A 119 -21.56 -0.69 1.07
N ALA A 120 -21.65 -1.96 1.49
CA ALA A 120 -20.80 -2.50 2.55
C ALA A 120 -19.31 -2.52 2.15
N LEU A 121 -19.00 -2.72 0.86
CA LEU A 121 -17.64 -2.58 0.34
C LEU A 121 -17.16 -1.14 0.44
N TYR A 122 -17.97 -0.17 0.00
CA TYR A 122 -17.66 1.25 0.09
C TYR A 122 -17.38 1.66 1.54
N ASP A 123 -18.30 1.34 2.44
CA ASP A 123 -18.15 1.64 3.87
C ASP A 123 -16.83 1.09 4.43
N SER A 124 -16.46 -0.12 4.02
CA SER A 124 -15.24 -0.76 4.53
C SER A 124 -13.95 -0.20 3.94
N ILE A 125 -13.98 0.29 2.70
CA ILE A 125 -12.82 0.94 2.07
C ILE A 125 -12.63 2.38 2.61
N THR A 126 -13.72 3.03 3.00
CA THR A 126 -13.72 4.40 3.51
C THR A 126 -13.78 4.49 5.03
N ASP A 127 -14.19 3.42 5.69
CA ASP A 127 -14.18 3.40 7.15
C ASP A 127 -12.71 3.45 7.64
N PRO A 128 -12.36 4.49 8.42
CA PRO A 128 -11.10 4.52 9.15
C PRO A 128 -11.05 3.46 10.27
N VAL A 129 -11.76 2.33 10.13
CA VAL A 129 -11.72 1.17 11.06
C VAL A 129 -10.32 0.61 11.21
N HIS A 130 -9.47 0.84 10.27
CA HIS A 130 -8.05 0.79 10.54
C HIS A 130 -7.66 1.98 11.42
N LYS A 131 -8.42 2.16 12.50
CA LYS A 131 -8.40 3.21 13.54
C LYS A 131 -7.08 3.31 14.32
N SER A 132 -6.02 2.80 13.80
CA SER A 132 -4.71 2.81 14.44
C SER A 132 -3.84 4.01 14.05
N GLY A 133 -4.44 5.16 13.80
CA GLY A 133 -3.67 6.39 13.56
C GLY A 133 -3.87 7.03 12.19
N PRO A 134 -3.07 8.04 11.83
CA PRO A 134 -3.18 8.72 10.55
C PRO A 134 -2.88 7.75 9.39
N GLN A 135 -3.75 7.76 8.38
CA GLN A 135 -3.59 6.91 7.20
C GLN A 135 -2.56 7.52 6.25
N PRO A 136 -1.49 6.79 5.89
CA PRO A 136 -0.44 7.31 5.00
C PRO A 136 -0.87 7.36 3.54
N GLY A 137 -1.94 6.66 3.18
CA GLY A 137 -2.47 6.51 1.84
C GLY A 137 -2.65 5.06 1.42
N PHE A 138 -3.20 4.86 0.24
CA PHE A 138 -3.59 3.54 -0.27
C PHE A 138 -3.22 3.38 -1.74
N ILE A 139 -2.72 2.21 -2.08
CA ILE A 139 -2.61 1.72 -3.47
C ILE A 139 -3.41 0.43 -3.54
N ALA A 140 -4.56 0.49 -4.20
CA ALA A 140 -5.43 -0.65 -4.46
C ALA A 140 -5.20 -1.20 -5.86
N VAL A 141 -5.19 -2.52 -6.01
CA VAL A 141 -5.06 -3.20 -7.30
C VAL A 141 -6.13 -4.28 -7.41
N LEU A 142 -6.93 -4.19 -8.46
CA LEU A 142 -7.95 -5.17 -8.83
C LEU A 142 -7.54 -5.83 -10.16
N GLU A 143 -6.99 -7.02 -10.11
CA GLU A 143 -6.63 -7.74 -11.33
C GLU A 143 -7.73 -8.68 -11.78
N HIS A 144 -7.85 -8.80 -13.11
CA HIS A 144 -8.72 -9.77 -13.77
C HIS A 144 -10.20 -9.62 -13.36
N ILE A 145 -10.72 -8.39 -13.32
CA ILE A 145 -12.15 -8.15 -13.12
C ILE A 145 -12.92 -8.92 -14.18
N PRO A 146 -13.85 -9.83 -13.81
CA PRO A 146 -14.55 -10.68 -14.76
C PRO A 146 -15.42 -9.88 -15.74
N ALA A 147 -15.47 -10.35 -16.99
CA ALA A 147 -16.27 -9.76 -18.07
C ALA A 147 -17.23 -10.83 -18.65
N ASN A 148 -18.18 -11.29 -17.83
CA ASN A 148 -19.14 -12.32 -18.18
C ASN A 148 -20.61 -11.89 -17.94
N LEU A 149 -21.57 -12.72 -18.31
CA LEU A 149 -23.00 -12.40 -18.17
C LEU A 149 -23.50 -12.29 -16.73
N LYS A 150 -22.82 -12.89 -15.77
CA LYS A 150 -23.19 -12.82 -14.34
C LYS A 150 -22.53 -11.65 -13.62
N PHE A 151 -21.51 -11.08 -14.23
CA PHE A 151 -20.86 -9.84 -13.83
C PHE A 151 -20.75 -8.94 -15.05
N ASP A 152 -21.86 -8.36 -15.44
CA ASP A 152 -22.04 -7.59 -16.66
C ASP A 152 -21.35 -6.21 -16.61
N LYS A 153 -21.55 -5.42 -17.66
CA LYS A 153 -20.97 -4.10 -17.76
C LYS A 153 -21.45 -3.18 -16.63
N GLU A 154 -22.73 -3.26 -16.26
CA GLU A 154 -23.29 -2.42 -15.21
C GLU A 154 -22.67 -2.74 -13.84
N ALA A 155 -22.54 -4.03 -13.52
CA ALA A 155 -21.89 -4.45 -12.27
C ALA A 155 -20.41 -4.04 -12.20
N ARG A 156 -19.70 -4.08 -13.35
CA ARG A 156 -18.31 -3.60 -13.43
C ARG A 156 -18.19 -2.10 -13.20
N GLU A 157 -19.07 -1.31 -13.82
CA GLU A 157 -19.08 0.13 -13.62
C GLU A 157 -19.43 0.48 -12.16
N GLN A 158 -20.45 -0.18 -11.57
CA GLN A 158 -20.78 -0.01 -10.16
C GLN A 158 -19.57 -0.32 -9.24
N LEU A 159 -18.83 -1.39 -9.52
CA LEU A 159 -17.61 -1.69 -8.77
C LEU A 159 -16.57 -0.57 -8.88
N LEU A 160 -16.32 -0.09 -10.10
CA LEU A 160 -15.33 0.98 -10.31
C LEU A 160 -15.79 2.31 -9.72
N ASP A 161 -17.09 2.59 -9.72
CA ASP A 161 -17.66 3.79 -9.09
C ASP A 161 -17.40 3.82 -7.59
N ILE A 162 -17.52 2.67 -6.90
CA ILE A 162 -17.16 2.57 -5.46
C ILE A 162 -15.71 3.01 -5.21
N PHE A 163 -14.78 2.59 -6.07
CA PHE A 163 -13.38 2.99 -5.91
C PHE A 163 -13.13 4.45 -6.31
N ARG A 164 -13.94 5.01 -7.23
CA ARG A 164 -13.92 6.46 -7.54
C ARG A 164 -14.43 7.28 -6.37
N ASP A 165 -15.57 6.89 -5.80
CA ASP A 165 -16.14 7.53 -4.61
C ASP A 165 -15.19 7.44 -3.41
N ALA A 166 -14.52 6.29 -3.24
CA ALA A 166 -13.48 6.13 -2.22
C ALA A 166 -12.27 7.04 -2.49
N ALA A 167 -11.87 7.21 -3.76
CA ALA A 167 -10.79 8.12 -4.12
C ALA A 167 -11.15 9.58 -3.80
N ASP A 168 -12.37 10.00 -4.05
CA ASP A 168 -12.89 11.33 -3.70
C ASP A 168 -12.96 11.50 -2.18
N TYR A 169 -13.52 10.51 -1.46
CA TYR A 169 -13.60 10.51 0.01
C TYR A 169 -12.24 10.71 0.68
N TRP A 170 -11.20 10.00 0.21
CA TRP A 170 -9.85 10.13 0.74
C TRP A 170 -9.18 11.42 0.26
N GLY A 171 -9.51 11.88 -0.96
CA GLY A 171 -9.05 13.16 -1.51
C GLY A 171 -9.46 14.36 -0.69
N ASP A 172 -10.71 14.40 -0.25
CA ASP A 172 -11.23 15.44 0.64
C ASP A 172 -10.47 15.50 1.97
N ARG A 173 -9.92 14.37 2.39
CA ARG A 173 -9.10 14.23 3.62
C ARG A 173 -7.61 14.41 3.37
N LYS A 174 -7.22 14.75 2.13
CA LYS A 174 -5.82 14.91 1.70
C LYS A 174 -4.98 13.63 1.89
N ILE A 175 -5.63 12.48 1.85
CA ILE A 175 -4.99 11.17 1.93
C ILE A 175 -4.88 10.62 0.50
N PRO A 176 -3.67 10.25 0.04
CA PRO A 176 -3.49 9.69 -1.30
C PRO A 176 -4.22 8.35 -1.43
N PHE A 177 -5.07 8.23 -2.44
CA PHE A 177 -5.71 6.97 -2.80
C PHE A 177 -5.53 6.73 -4.30
N ARG A 178 -5.04 5.56 -4.69
CA ARG A 178 -4.90 5.16 -6.09
C ARG A 178 -5.46 3.76 -6.27
N CYS A 179 -6.31 3.60 -7.25
CA CYS A 179 -6.80 2.28 -7.63
C CYS A 179 -6.42 1.96 -9.08
N PHE A 180 -5.81 0.81 -9.27
CA PHE A 180 -5.43 0.27 -10.56
C PHE A 180 -6.24 -0.99 -10.85
N TYR A 181 -6.72 -1.15 -12.08
CA TYR A 181 -7.53 -2.32 -12.42
C TYR A 181 -7.19 -2.89 -13.78
N SER A 182 -7.46 -4.20 -13.95
CA SER A 182 -7.50 -4.88 -15.24
C SER A 182 -8.75 -5.73 -15.37
N PHE A 183 -9.20 -5.90 -16.60
CA PHE A 183 -10.23 -6.89 -16.92
C PHE A 183 -9.60 -8.21 -17.35
N LEU A 184 -10.36 -9.29 -17.19
CA LEU A 184 -10.02 -10.62 -17.66
C LEU A 184 -10.14 -10.71 -19.20
#